data_473753d5e1ad19ae87930d59fe3c4a9f
#
_entry.id   473753d5e1ad19ae87930d59fe3c4a9f
#
_cell.length_a   1.000
_cell.length_b   1.000
_cell.length_c   1.000
_cell.angle_alpha   90.00
_cell.angle_beta   90.00
_cell.angle_gamma   90.00
#
_symmetry.space_group_name_H-M   'P 1'
#
loop_
_entity.id
_entity.type
_entity.pdbx_description
1 polymer ?
#
loop_
_entity_poly.entity_id
_entity_poly.type
_entity_poly.pdbx_seq_one_letter_code
_entity_poly.pdbx_strand_id
1 'polypeptide(L)'
;MQPVGAAAPLRVDIAEKTFRSAQGVSVTALRNLSFEVRQGEFVCLLGPSGCGKTTTLRILLGLDRQFSGSFQLPEGSSNRIAAVFQEPTLLPWRTVEENVRLALPKDLRAKNIDALFDTLGLAGMRSLYPAELSLGLARRAALARAFAIEPAVLFLDEPFVSLDGRTAGQLRHLLLDVWSAKPTTALMVTHNLTEALTLADRIIVLAPRPSHVLGVFDIGLPRQHRSPEATNDLLRSFHQKFPGVT
;
A
#
# COMPACT_ATOMS: atom_id res chain seq x y z
N MET A 1 24.56 -15.39 -23.42
CA MET A 1 23.49 -15.55 -22.40
C MET A 1 22.80 -14.20 -22.28
N GLN A 2 21.60 -14.05 -22.85
CA GLN A 2 20.77 -12.89 -22.59
C GLN A 2 20.33 -12.90 -21.13
N PRO A 3 20.30 -11.75 -20.40
CA PRO A 3 19.77 -11.74 -19.04
C PRO A 3 18.30 -12.17 -19.10
N VAL A 4 17.94 -13.13 -18.26
CA VAL A 4 16.56 -13.55 -18.03
C VAL A 4 15.76 -12.28 -17.77
N GLY A 5 14.79 -11.99 -18.61
CA GLY A 5 14.10 -10.70 -18.67
C GLY A 5 13.61 -10.28 -17.29
N ALA A 6 14.05 -9.11 -16.86
CA ALA A 6 13.48 -8.45 -15.69
C ALA A 6 11.99 -8.26 -15.96
N ALA A 7 11.14 -8.88 -15.13
CA ALA A 7 9.70 -8.74 -15.29
C ALA A 7 9.30 -7.25 -15.28
N ALA A 8 8.33 -6.91 -16.11
CA ALA A 8 7.93 -5.52 -16.35
C ALA A 8 7.53 -4.83 -15.02
N PRO A 9 8.01 -3.62 -14.76
CA PRO A 9 7.63 -2.85 -13.57
C PRO A 9 6.17 -2.41 -13.64
N LEU A 10 5.60 -2.04 -12.48
CA LEU A 10 4.40 -1.21 -12.46
C LEU A 10 4.78 0.18 -12.99
N ARG A 11 4.21 0.58 -14.11
CA ARG A 11 4.41 1.93 -14.68
C ARG A 11 3.14 2.73 -14.58
N VAL A 12 3.29 3.99 -14.21
CA VAL A 12 2.18 4.94 -14.04
C VAL A 12 2.52 6.21 -14.82
N ASP A 13 1.60 6.62 -15.70
CA ASP A 13 1.69 7.85 -16.46
C ASP A 13 0.30 8.48 -16.58
N ILE A 14 -0.07 9.25 -15.58
CA ILE A 14 -1.35 9.94 -15.49
C ILE A 14 -1.15 11.39 -15.94
N ALA A 15 -1.62 11.71 -17.14
CA ALA A 15 -1.52 13.06 -17.67
C ALA A 15 -2.41 14.04 -16.88
N GLU A 16 -3.69 13.66 -16.64
CA GLU A 16 -4.58 14.47 -15.84
C GLU A 16 -5.72 13.65 -15.19
N LYS A 17 -6.05 14.03 -13.95
CA LYS A 17 -7.29 13.64 -13.27
C LYS A 17 -7.98 14.85 -12.68
N THR A 18 -9.18 15.16 -13.17
CA THR A 18 -10.02 16.27 -12.72
C THR A 18 -11.36 15.77 -12.20
N PHE A 19 -11.77 16.23 -11.05
CA PHE A 19 -13.11 16.01 -10.49
C PHE A 19 -13.99 17.21 -10.81
N ARG A 20 -15.25 16.94 -11.11
CA ARG A 20 -16.30 17.98 -11.28
C ARG A 20 -17.33 17.82 -10.17
N SER A 21 -17.59 18.91 -9.45
CA SER A 21 -18.68 18.93 -8.47
C SER A 21 -20.04 19.01 -9.18
N ALA A 22 -21.11 18.67 -8.47
CA ALA A 22 -22.48 18.87 -8.96
C ALA A 22 -22.79 20.34 -9.29
N GLN A 23 -22.05 21.28 -8.70
CA GLN A 23 -22.17 22.73 -8.93
C GLN A 23 -21.30 23.23 -10.10
N GLY A 24 -20.66 22.32 -10.86
CA GLY A 24 -19.83 22.68 -12.02
C GLY A 24 -18.40 23.10 -11.73
N VAL A 25 -17.99 23.14 -10.45
CA VAL A 25 -16.60 23.46 -10.07
C VAL A 25 -15.70 22.28 -10.43
N SER A 26 -14.63 22.55 -11.18
CA SER A 26 -13.62 21.56 -11.55
C SER A 26 -12.39 21.68 -10.68
N VAL A 27 -11.92 20.56 -10.13
CA VAL A 27 -10.70 20.49 -9.31
C VAL A 27 -9.78 19.46 -9.92
N THR A 28 -8.64 19.89 -10.44
CA THR A 28 -7.58 18.99 -10.94
C THR A 28 -6.83 18.41 -9.74
N ALA A 29 -6.92 17.11 -9.57
CA ALA A 29 -6.28 16.38 -8.48
C ALA A 29 -4.86 15.95 -8.85
N LEU A 30 -4.67 15.42 -10.06
CA LEU A 30 -3.40 14.92 -10.57
C LEU A 30 -3.09 15.60 -11.90
N ARG A 31 -1.82 15.94 -12.14
CA ARG A 31 -1.33 16.46 -13.43
C ARG A 31 0.12 16.01 -13.65
N ASN A 32 0.38 15.35 -14.79
CA ASN A 32 1.71 14.87 -15.16
C ASN A 32 2.35 14.00 -14.07
N LEU A 33 1.57 13.07 -13.49
CA LEU A 33 2.05 12.14 -12.48
C LEU A 33 2.63 10.91 -13.15
N SER A 34 3.96 10.81 -13.18
CA SER A 34 4.67 9.69 -13.81
C SER A 34 5.69 9.09 -12.86
N PHE A 35 5.64 7.77 -12.68
CA PHE A 35 6.60 6.99 -11.88
C PHE A 35 6.53 5.49 -12.21
N GLU A 36 7.51 4.75 -11.72
CA GLU A 36 7.52 3.29 -11.80
C GLU A 36 7.85 2.64 -10.46
N VAL A 37 7.39 1.39 -10.28
CA VAL A 37 7.72 0.52 -9.14
C VAL A 37 8.30 -0.77 -9.70
N ARG A 38 9.52 -1.11 -9.29
CA ARG A 38 10.20 -2.33 -9.73
C ARG A 38 9.52 -3.57 -9.14
N GLN A 39 9.69 -4.71 -9.79
CA GLN A 39 9.17 -5.95 -9.24
C GLN A 39 9.79 -6.25 -7.87
N GLY A 40 8.93 -6.61 -6.90
CA GLY A 40 9.35 -6.91 -5.53
C GLY A 40 9.81 -5.69 -4.72
N GLU A 41 9.72 -4.47 -5.26
CA GLU A 41 10.05 -3.24 -4.56
C GLU A 41 8.86 -2.79 -3.68
N PHE A 42 9.17 -2.28 -2.50
CA PHE A 42 8.20 -1.59 -1.64
C PHE A 42 8.39 -0.08 -1.78
N VAL A 43 7.47 0.58 -2.48
CA VAL A 43 7.51 2.04 -2.71
C VAL A 43 6.42 2.73 -1.89
N CYS A 44 6.76 3.87 -1.30
CA CYS A 44 5.80 4.78 -0.68
C CYS A 44 5.59 6.03 -1.53
N LEU A 45 4.32 6.39 -1.81
CA LEU A 45 3.94 7.73 -2.24
C LEU A 45 3.70 8.57 -0.99
N LEU A 46 4.57 9.53 -0.76
CA LEU A 46 4.48 10.47 0.37
C LEU A 46 3.98 11.82 -0.11
N GLY A 47 3.04 12.41 0.59
CA GLY A 47 2.57 13.76 0.29
C GLY A 47 1.46 14.21 1.23
N PRO A 48 1.11 15.50 1.24
CA PRO A 48 0.13 16.06 2.16
C PRO A 48 -1.26 15.43 1.98
N SER A 49 -2.08 15.55 3.01
CA SER A 49 -3.48 15.12 2.94
C SER A 49 -4.20 15.81 1.78
N GLY A 50 -4.99 15.02 1.05
CA GLY A 50 -5.74 15.53 -0.09
C GLY A 50 -4.94 15.80 -1.37
N CYS A 51 -3.64 15.52 -1.46
CA CYS A 51 -2.88 15.72 -2.70
C CYS A 51 -3.24 14.75 -3.85
N GLY A 52 -3.99 13.67 -3.60
CA GLY A 52 -4.42 12.75 -4.66
C GLY A 52 -3.85 11.32 -4.53
N LYS A 53 -3.19 10.97 -3.43
CA LYS A 53 -2.63 9.62 -3.18
C LYS A 53 -3.66 8.50 -3.33
N THR A 54 -4.77 8.60 -2.59
CA THR A 54 -5.89 7.64 -2.70
C THR A 54 -6.51 7.64 -4.10
N THR A 55 -6.58 8.81 -4.77
CA THR A 55 -7.03 8.89 -6.17
C THR A 55 -6.13 8.08 -7.09
N THR A 56 -4.81 8.19 -6.92
CA THR A 56 -3.84 7.40 -7.68
C THR A 56 -4.07 5.91 -7.46
N LEU A 57 -4.21 5.43 -6.22
CA LEU A 57 -4.50 4.02 -5.94
C LEU A 57 -5.83 3.58 -6.55
N ARG A 58 -6.89 4.40 -6.50
CA ARG A 58 -8.19 4.07 -7.10
C ARG A 58 -8.11 3.92 -8.60
N ILE A 59 -7.30 4.73 -9.28
CA ILE A 59 -7.02 4.58 -10.72
C ILE A 59 -6.32 3.24 -10.98
N LEU A 60 -5.25 2.93 -10.23
CA LEU A 60 -4.46 1.70 -10.41
C LEU A 60 -5.27 0.43 -10.11
N LEU A 61 -6.25 0.52 -9.21
CA LEU A 61 -7.19 -0.56 -8.90
C LEU A 61 -8.35 -0.66 -9.93
N GLY A 62 -8.40 0.24 -10.92
CA GLY A 62 -9.48 0.28 -11.90
C GLY A 62 -10.83 0.75 -11.34
N LEU A 63 -10.84 1.28 -10.11
CA LEU A 63 -12.03 1.82 -9.41
C LEU A 63 -12.40 3.22 -9.92
N ASP A 64 -11.45 3.95 -10.47
CA ASP A 64 -11.66 5.24 -11.13
C ASP A 64 -11.07 5.19 -12.53
N ARG A 65 -11.93 5.29 -13.53
CA ARG A 65 -11.57 5.19 -14.96
C ARG A 65 -11.62 6.53 -15.69
N GLN A 66 -12.00 7.60 -14.99
CA GLN A 66 -12.14 8.93 -15.58
C GLN A 66 -10.84 9.73 -15.40
N PHE A 67 -9.81 9.40 -16.16
CA PHE A 67 -8.53 10.12 -16.19
C PHE A 67 -7.95 10.06 -17.61
N SER A 68 -6.99 10.92 -17.91
CA SER A 68 -6.17 10.84 -19.11
C SER A 68 -4.76 10.30 -18.76
N GLY A 69 -4.21 9.50 -19.67
CA GLY A 69 -2.95 8.80 -19.46
C GLY A 69 -3.13 7.28 -19.45
N SER A 70 -2.15 6.58 -18.92
CA SER A 70 -2.15 5.12 -18.87
C SER A 70 -1.40 4.60 -17.63
N PHE A 71 -1.59 3.34 -17.30
CA PHE A 71 -0.71 2.60 -16.40
C PHE A 71 -0.56 1.17 -16.89
N GLN A 72 0.55 0.55 -16.52
CA GLN A 72 0.83 -0.83 -16.83
C GLN A 72 1.18 -1.58 -15.55
N LEU A 73 0.45 -2.65 -15.27
CA LEU A 73 0.75 -3.57 -14.18
C LEU A 73 1.83 -4.58 -14.60
N PRO A 74 2.58 -5.16 -13.66
CA PRO A 74 3.53 -6.23 -13.98
C PRO A 74 2.85 -7.39 -14.70
N GLU A 75 3.54 -8.01 -15.64
CA GLU A 75 3.00 -9.15 -16.39
C GLU A 75 2.56 -10.29 -15.45
N GLY A 76 1.43 -10.92 -15.78
CA GLY A 76 0.86 -12.02 -14.98
C GLY A 76 0.23 -11.60 -13.65
N SER A 77 0.14 -10.30 -13.36
CA SER A 77 -0.43 -9.80 -12.09
C SER A 77 -1.95 -9.64 -12.11
N SER A 78 -2.61 -9.67 -13.27
CA SER A 78 -4.02 -9.27 -13.44
C SER A 78 -5.01 -9.96 -12.48
N ASN A 79 -4.74 -11.20 -12.07
CA ASN A 79 -5.58 -11.96 -11.13
C ASN A 79 -5.05 -12.01 -9.70
N ARG A 80 -3.95 -11.32 -9.40
CA ARG A 80 -3.28 -11.33 -8.10
C ARG A 80 -2.91 -9.92 -7.63
N ILE A 81 -3.91 -9.03 -7.67
CA ILE A 81 -3.81 -7.68 -7.14
C ILE A 81 -4.58 -7.65 -5.85
N ALA A 82 -3.95 -7.18 -4.78
CA ALA A 82 -4.59 -6.96 -3.49
C ALA A 82 -4.56 -5.50 -3.10
N ALA A 83 -5.56 -5.08 -2.33
CA ALA A 83 -5.62 -3.76 -1.73
C ALA A 83 -5.98 -3.85 -0.24
N VAL A 84 -5.33 -3.00 0.55
CA VAL A 84 -5.71 -2.69 1.93
C VAL A 84 -6.05 -1.22 1.98
N PHE A 85 -7.29 -0.91 2.27
CA PHE A 85 -7.81 0.45 2.37
C PHE A 85 -7.64 1.01 3.78
N GLN A 86 -7.76 2.30 3.91
CA GLN A 86 -7.75 3.02 5.17
C GLN A 86 -8.79 2.46 6.15
N GLU A 87 -9.98 2.12 5.68
CA GLU A 87 -10.95 1.33 6.41
C GLU A 87 -10.76 -0.15 6.09
N PRO A 88 -10.87 -1.07 7.06
CA PRO A 88 -10.66 -2.51 6.84
C PRO A 88 -11.60 -3.14 5.81
N THR A 89 -12.76 -2.52 5.55
CA THR A 89 -13.76 -2.96 4.56
C THR A 89 -14.10 -4.46 4.66
N LEU A 90 -14.19 -4.98 5.87
CA LEU A 90 -14.64 -6.34 6.12
C LEU A 90 -16.16 -6.42 5.97
N LEU A 91 -16.66 -7.55 5.47
CA LEU A 91 -18.08 -7.81 5.38
C LEU A 91 -18.63 -8.11 6.79
N PRO A 92 -19.53 -7.27 7.34
CA PRO A 92 -19.93 -7.37 8.75
C PRO A 92 -20.72 -8.64 9.09
N TRP A 93 -21.30 -9.29 8.09
CA TRP A 93 -22.07 -10.56 8.22
C TRP A 93 -21.22 -11.80 7.95
N ARG A 94 -19.92 -11.68 7.84
CA ARG A 94 -18.97 -12.77 7.65
C ARG A 94 -17.96 -12.78 8.79
N THR A 95 -17.54 -13.97 9.20
CA THR A 95 -16.46 -14.12 10.18
C THR A 95 -15.12 -13.64 9.60
N VAL A 96 -14.12 -13.50 10.44
CA VAL A 96 -12.75 -13.15 10.02
C VAL A 96 -12.24 -14.15 8.97
N GLU A 97 -12.37 -15.45 9.23
CA GLU A 97 -11.92 -16.48 8.29
C GLU A 97 -12.68 -16.43 6.97
N GLU A 98 -13.98 -16.26 7.00
CA GLU A 98 -14.79 -16.12 5.79
C GLU A 98 -14.43 -14.88 4.98
N ASN A 99 -14.15 -13.74 5.63
CA ASN A 99 -13.67 -12.53 4.98
C ASN A 99 -12.33 -12.76 4.25
N VAL A 100 -11.41 -13.49 4.87
CA VAL A 100 -10.12 -13.82 4.25
C VAL A 100 -10.30 -14.78 3.09
N ARG A 101 -11.07 -15.86 3.27
CA ARG A 101 -11.31 -16.87 2.25
C ARG A 101 -12.10 -16.36 1.05
N LEU A 102 -12.88 -15.29 1.22
CA LEU A 102 -13.64 -14.68 0.13
C LEU A 102 -12.74 -14.10 -0.96
N ALA A 103 -11.54 -13.64 -0.61
CA ALA A 103 -10.57 -13.13 -1.57
C ALA A 103 -9.96 -14.26 -2.43
N LEU A 104 -9.97 -15.49 -1.95
CA LEU A 104 -9.41 -16.62 -2.69
C LEU A 104 -10.33 -17.02 -3.85
N PRO A 105 -9.76 -17.38 -5.01
CA PRO A 105 -10.48 -18.08 -6.07
C PRO A 105 -11.23 -19.29 -5.53
N LYS A 106 -12.36 -19.67 -6.14
CA LYS A 106 -13.25 -20.71 -5.63
C LYS A 106 -12.53 -22.05 -5.36
N ASP A 107 -11.64 -22.43 -6.26
CA ASP A 107 -10.80 -23.64 -6.19
C ASP A 107 -9.71 -23.58 -5.09
N LEU A 108 -9.33 -22.39 -4.65
CA LEU A 108 -8.34 -22.18 -3.59
C LEU A 108 -8.94 -21.86 -2.22
N ARG A 109 -10.26 -21.80 -2.07
CA ARG A 109 -10.92 -21.45 -0.79
C ARG A 109 -10.62 -22.45 0.34
N ALA A 110 -10.28 -23.69 0.00
CA ALA A 110 -9.84 -24.70 0.96
C ALA A 110 -8.33 -24.64 1.29
N LYS A 111 -7.58 -23.70 0.70
CA LYS A 111 -6.16 -23.55 0.98
C LYS A 111 -5.90 -23.36 2.46
N ASN A 112 -4.83 -23.99 2.96
CA ASN A 112 -4.38 -23.78 4.32
C ASN A 112 -3.85 -22.33 4.46
N ILE A 113 -4.42 -21.60 5.41
CA ILE A 113 -4.05 -20.21 5.75
C ILE A 113 -3.60 -20.08 7.22
N ASP A 114 -3.29 -21.20 7.89
CA ASP A 114 -2.97 -21.21 9.32
C ASP A 114 -1.71 -20.38 9.61
N ALA A 115 -0.63 -20.60 8.87
CA ALA A 115 0.60 -19.85 9.05
C ALA A 115 0.40 -18.32 8.89
N LEU A 116 -0.48 -17.89 7.97
CA LEU A 116 -0.82 -16.48 7.79
C LEU A 116 -1.59 -15.93 9.00
N PHE A 117 -2.55 -16.72 9.52
CA PHE A 117 -3.32 -16.35 10.71
C PHE A 117 -2.44 -16.30 11.96
N ASP A 118 -1.50 -17.24 12.11
CA ASP A 118 -0.54 -17.26 13.21
C ASP A 118 0.38 -16.04 13.16
N THR A 119 0.98 -15.76 12.00
CA THR A 119 1.85 -14.58 11.80
C THR A 119 1.13 -13.28 12.12
N LEU A 120 -0.14 -13.13 11.72
CA LEU A 120 -0.93 -11.92 11.97
C LEU A 120 -1.61 -11.90 13.35
N GLY A 121 -1.42 -12.95 14.18
CA GLY A 121 -2.01 -13.06 15.51
C GLY A 121 -3.54 -13.15 15.47
N LEU A 122 -4.09 -13.86 14.47
CA LEU A 122 -5.53 -14.02 14.23
C LEU A 122 -6.02 -15.44 14.50
N ALA A 123 -5.18 -16.38 14.94
CA ALA A 123 -5.54 -17.78 15.10
C ALA A 123 -6.81 -17.98 15.96
N GLY A 124 -6.89 -17.27 17.10
CA GLY A 124 -8.04 -17.32 18.01
C GLY A 124 -9.23 -16.46 17.60
N MET A 125 -9.15 -15.74 16.47
CA MET A 125 -10.15 -14.75 16.04
C MET A 125 -10.96 -15.21 14.82
N ARG A 126 -10.73 -16.43 14.34
CA ARG A 126 -11.29 -16.95 13.07
C ARG A 126 -12.81 -16.88 12.99
N SER A 127 -13.49 -17.24 14.07
CA SER A 127 -14.95 -17.29 14.16
C SER A 127 -15.62 -15.97 14.55
N LEU A 128 -14.83 -14.95 14.92
CA LEU A 128 -15.36 -13.64 15.30
C LEU A 128 -15.85 -12.87 14.08
N TYR A 129 -16.86 -12.03 14.32
CA TYR A 129 -17.36 -11.07 13.32
C TYR A 129 -16.63 -9.73 13.43
N PRO A 130 -16.61 -8.91 12.37
CA PRO A 130 -15.94 -7.61 12.38
C PRO A 130 -16.36 -6.69 13.54
N ALA A 131 -17.61 -6.74 13.98
CA ALA A 131 -18.13 -5.94 15.09
C ALA A 131 -17.50 -6.31 16.46
N GLU A 132 -16.92 -7.50 16.57
CA GLU A 132 -16.28 -8.01 17.79
C GLU A 132 -14.77 -7.67 17.83
N LEU A 133 -14.23 -7.06 16.76
CA LEU A 133 -12.81 -6.78 16.64
C LEU A 133 -12.49 -5.34 17.06
N SER A 134 -11.33 -5.15 17.71
CA SER A 134 -10.72 -3.84 17.76
C SER A 134 -10.28 -3.39 16.35
N LEU A 135 -10.10 -2.08 16.14
CA LEU A 135 -9.62 -1.54 14.86
C LEU A 135 -8.29 -2.20 14.42
N GLY A 136 -7.38 -2.44 15.36
CA GLY A 136 -6.10 -3.11 15.07
C GLY A 136 -6.29 -4.54 14.57
N LEU A 137 -7.18 -5.32 15.20
CA LEU A 137 -7.51 -6.67 14.76
C LEU A 137 -8.23 -6.67 13.39
N ALA A 138 -9.16 -5.75 13.18
CA ALA A 138 -9.83 -5.60 11.89
C ALA A 138 -8.84 -5.28 10.76
N ARG A 139 -7.81 -4.47 11.03
CA ARG A 139 -6.74 -4.18 10.06
C ARG A 139 -5.84 -5.38 9.79
N ARG A 140 -5.52 -6.19 10.83
CA ARG A 140 -4.80 -7.45 10.63
C ARG A 140 -5.62 -8.42 9.77
N ALA A 141 -6.93 -8.50 9.97
CA ALA A 141 -7.83 -9.31 9.13
C ALA A 141 -7.86 -8.80 7.67
N ALA A 142 -7.85 -7.49 7.45
CA ALA A 142 -7.74 -6.91 6.11
C ALA A 142 -6.38 -7.23 5.44
N LEU A 143 -5.28 -7.21 6.20
CA LEU A 143 -3.97 -7.69 5.73
C LEU A 143 -4.00 -9.19 5.40
N ALA A 144 -4.59 -10.02 6.28
CA ALA A 144 -4.74 -11.45 6.01
C ALA A 144 -5.50 -11.69 4.71
N ARG A 145 -6.60 -10.98 4.47
CA ARG A 145 -7.38 -11.05 3.23
C ARG A 145 -6.53 -10.68 2.01
N ALA A 146 -5.72 -9.64 2.12
CA ALA A 146 -4.87 -9.19 1.02
C ALA A 146 -3.74 -10.19 0.70
N PHE A 147 -3.09 -10.75 1.72
CA PHE A 147 -1.98 -11.68 1.52
C PHE A 147 -2.40 -13.12 1.22
N ALA A 148 -3.63 -13.53 1.55
CA ALA A 148 -4.13 -14.88 1.29
C ALA A 148 -4.05 -15.28 -0.19
N ILE A 149 -4.24 -14.34 -1.11
CA ILE A 149 -4.14 -14.58 -2.56
C ILE A 149 -2.70 -14.62 -3.07
N GLU A 150 -1.70 -14.43 -2.21
CA GLU A 150 -0.28 -14.29 -2.59
C GLU A 150 -0.12 -13.25 -3.71
N PRO A 151 -0.42 -11.99 -3.44
CA PRO A 151 -0.54 -10.98 -4.49
C PRO A 151 0.77 -10.78 -5.23
N ALA A 152 0.70 -10.52 -6.54
CA ALA A 152 1.83 -10.03 -7.32
C ALA A 152 2.03 -8.52 -7.13
N VAL A 153 0.92 -7.80 -6.88
CA VAL A 153 0.92 -6.37 -6.55
C VAL A 153 0.04 -6.12 -5.34
N LEU A 154 0.57 -5.38 -4.39
CA LEU A 154 -0.11 -4.97 -3.16
C LEU A 154 -0.22 -3.44 -3.11
N PHE A 155 -1.44 -2.94 -3.02
CA PHE A 155 -1.73 -1.53 -2.79
C PHE A 155 -2.16 -1.30 -1.34
N LEU A 156 -1.60 -0.27 -0.68
CA LEU A 156 -1.87 0.05 0.72
C LEU A 156 -2.27 1.53 0.82
N ASP A 157 -3.48 1.82 1.24
CA ASP A 157 -4.00 3.18 1.41
C ASP A 157 -4.04 3.55 2.89
N GLU A 158 -3.04 4.30 3.35
CA GLU A 158 -2.87 4.78 4.73
C GLU A 158 -3.16 3.71 5.80
N PRO A 159 -2.50 2.53 5.75
CA PRO A 159 -2.91 1.35 6.51
C PRO A 159 -2.78 1.49 8.02
N PHE A 160 -2.06 2.50 8.53
CA PHE A 160 -1.78 2.69 9.96
C PHE A 160 -2.48 3.91 10.57
N VAL A 161 -3.21 4.68 9.77
CA VAL A 161 -3.90 5.88 10.24
C VAL A 161 -4.94 5.54 11.31
N SER A 162 -5.16 6.44 12.27
CA SER A 162 -6.11 6.27 13.39
C SER A 162 -5.78 5.12 14.37
N LEU A 163 -4.59 4.54 14.29
CA LEU A 163 -4.06 3.63 15.30
C LEU A 163 -3.18 4.40 16.27
N ASP A 164 -3.19 3.98 17.54
CA ASP A 164 -2.18 4.45 18.50
C ASP A 164 -0.78 3.98 18.09
N GLY A 165 0.25 4.66 18.59
CA GLY A 165 1.63 4.43 18.18
C GLY A 165 2.12 2.99 18.39
N ARG A 166 1.67 2.32 19.49
CA ARG A 166 2.03 0.94 19.79
C ARG A 166 1.39 -0.03 18.82
N THR A 167 0.08 0.10 18.61
CA THR A 167 -0.67 -0.75 17.67
C THR A 167 -0.19 -0.55 16.23
N ALA A 168 0.07 0.70 15.81
CA ALA A 168 0.64 0.99 14.50
C ALA A 168 2.04 0.36 14.34
N GLY A 169 2.89 0.42 15.36
CA GLY A 169 4.20 -0.24 15.39
C GLY A 169 4.09 -1.74 15.19
N GLN A 170 3.23 -2.40 15.96
CA GLN A 170 2.99 -3.84 15.82
C GLN A 170 2.48 -4.21 14.42
N LEU A 171 1.54 -3.44 13.88
CA LEU A 171 0.99 -3.72 12.55
C LEU A 171 2.05 -3.55 11.44
N ARG A 172 2.97 -2.56 11.56
CA ARG A 172 4.10 -2.41 10.64
C ARG A 172 5.03 -3.62 10.65
N HIS A 173 5.36 -4.14 11.84
CA HIS A 173 6.18 -5.36 11.95
C HIS A 173 5.48 -6.54 11.29
N LEU A 174 4.22 -6.80 11.61
CA LEU A 174 3.45 -7.89 11.00
C LEU A 174 3.35 -7.77 9.48
N LEU A 175 3.16 -6.55 8.95
CA LEU A 175 3.18 -6.31 7.51
C LEU A 175 4.53 -6.71 6.90
N LEU A 176 5.64 -6.29 7.53
CA LEU A 176 6.99 -6.63 7.05
C LEU A 176 7.27 -8.12 7.14
N ASP A 177 6.86 -8.80 8.22
CA ASP A 177 7.06 -10.24 8.39
C ASP A 177 6.38 -11.01 7.26
N VAL A 178 5.11 -10.71 6.98
CA VAL A 178 4.37 -11.38 5.90
C VAL A 178 4.94 -11.00 4.53
N TRP A 179 5.28 -9.72 4.31
CA TRP A 179 5.82 -9.27 3.03
C TRP A 179 7.21 -9.84 2.76
N SER A 180 8.09 -9.92 3.77
CA SER A 180 9.45 -10.42 3.64
C SER A 180 9.51 -11.93 3.38
N ALA A 181 8.54 -12.69 3.88
CA ALA A 181 8.42 -14.12 3.61
C ALA A 181 8.19 -14.40 2.11
N LYS A 182 7.46 -13.51 1.43
CA LYS A 182 7.22 -13.57 -0.02
C LYS A 182 7.16 -12.14 -0.60
N PRO A 183 8.32 -11.57 -0.97
CA PRO A 183 8.37 -10.21 -1.47
C PRO A 183 7.45 -10.01 -2.68
N THR A 184 6.62 -8.99 -2.59
CA THR A 184 5.59 -8.61 -3.55
C THR A 184 5.82 -7.16 -3.95
N THR A 185 5.52 -6.78 -5.19
CA THR A 185 5.54 -5.38 -5.60
C THR A 185 4.51 -4.61 -4.79
N ALA A 186 4.96 -3.68 -3.94
CA ALA A 186 4.08 -2.94 -3.03
C ALA A 186 4.13 -1.43 -3.28
N LEU A 187 2.96 -0.82 -3.35
CA LEU A 187 2.79 0.62 -3.41
C LEU A 187 1.91 1.06 -2.24
N MET A 188 2.51 1.72 -1.27
CA MET A 188 1.82 2.30 -0.12
C MET A 188 1.67 3.81 -0.31
N VAL A 189 0.52 4.34 0.03
CA VAL A 189 0.35 5.79 0.17
C VAL A 189 0.24 6.14 1.64
N THR A 190 0.94 7.19 2.04
CA THR A 190 0.93 7.72 3.41
C THR A 190 1.27 9.20 3.42
N HIS A 191 0.89 9.89 4.48
CA HIS A 191 1.38 11.23 4.79
C HIS A 191 2.44 11.19 5.91
N ASN A 192 2.73 10.02 6.46
CA ASN A 192 3.66 9.84 7.57
C ASN A 192 5.04 9.43 7.06
N LEU A 193 5.99 10.35 7.15
CA LEU A 193 7.37 10.13 6.69
C LEU A 193 8.07 9.00 7.47
N THR A 194 7.84 8.88 8.77
CA THR A 194 8.45 7.81 9.58
C THR A 194 8.01 6.43 9.13
N GLU A 195 6.73 6.26 8.76
CA GLU A 195 6.23 5.01 8.18
C GLU A 195 6.92 4.70 6.85
N ALA A 196 7.01 5.70 5.98
CA ALA A 196 7.67 5.56 4.69
C ALA A 196 9.15 5.18 4.84
N LEU A 197 9.90 5.85 5.73
CA LEU A 197 11.30 5.54 6.01
C LEU A 197 11.51 4.16 6.63
N THR A 198 10.55 3.67 7.43
CA THR A 198 10.63 2.35 8.05
C THR A 198 10.39 1.22 7.05
N LEU A 199 9.44 1.39 6.14
CA LEU A 199 8.91 0.31 5.30
C LEU A 199 9.46 0.29 3.88
N ALA A 200 9.62 1.46 3.24
CA ALA A 200 9.91 1.54 1.82
C ALA A 200 11.38 1.24 1.46
N ASP A 201 11.61 0.80 0.24
CA ASP A 201 12.92 0.83 -0.41
C ASP A 201 13.15 2.21 -1.01
N ARG A 202 12.06 2.86 -1.43
CA ARG A 202 12.09 4.15 -2.11
C ARG A 202 10.82 4.94 -1.80
N ILE A 203 10.97 6.24 -1.62
CA ILE A 203 9.87 7.19 -1.39
C ILE A 203 9.75 8.09 -2.62
N ILE A 204 8.56 8.15 -3.19
CA ILE A 204 8.19 9.10 -4.22
C ILE A 204 7.43 10.23 -3.54
N VAL A 205 7.99 11.44 -3.60
CA VAL A 205 7.44 12.62 -2.94
C VAL A 205 6.51 13.35 -3.90
N LEU A 206 5.29 13.61 -3.45
CA LEU A 206 4.25 14.25 -4.24
C LEU A 206 4.02 15.71 -3.83
N ALA A 207 3.82 16.56 -4.83
CA ALA A 207 3.36 17.94 -4.64
C ALA A 207 1.93 18.00 -4.08
N PRO A 208 1.54 19.14 -3.44
CA PRO A 208 0.14 19.50 -3.28
C PRO A 208 -0.60 19.54 -4.63
N ARG A 209 -1.94 19.66 -4.58
CA ARG A 209 -2.76 19.73 -5.80
C ARG A 209 -2.43 20.93 -6.70
N PRO A 210 -2.41 20.72 -8.02
CA PRO A 210 -2.47 19.44 -8.75
C PRO A 210 -1.21 18.62 -8.55
N SER A 211 -1.37 17.38 -8.07
CA SER A 211 -0.25 16.54 -7.64
C SER A 211 0.58 16.03 -8.81
N HIS A 212 1.88 16.08 -8.66
CA HIS A 212 2.90 15.51 -9.53
C HIS A 212 4.08 15.06 -8.68
N VAL A 213 5.04 14.35 -9.25
CA VAL A 213 6.26 13.93 -8.54
C VAL A 213 7.20 15.12 -8.35
N LEU A 214 7.49 15.45 -7.08
CA LEU A 214 8.52 16.43 -6.71
C LEU A 214 9.93 15.84 -6.79
N GLY A 215 10.05 14.55 -6.47
CA GLY A 215 11.30 13.84 -6.51
C GLY A 215 11.21 12.47 -5.86
N VAL A 216 12.35 11.79 -5.84
CA VAL A 216 12.48 10.43 -5.32
C VAL A 216 13.57 10.39 -4.26
N PHE A 217 13.33 9.67 -3.17
CA PHE A 217 14.28 9.39 -2.11
C PHE A 217 14.53 7.88 -2.03
N ASP A 218 15.72 7.46 -2.44
CA ASP A 218 16.14 6.07 -2.33
C ASP A 218 16.65 5.81 -0.90
N ILE A 219 16.12 4.76 -0.26
CA ILE A 219 16.55 4.36 1.07
C ILE A 219 17.55 3.22 0.91
N GLY A 220 18.84 3.57 0.78
CA GLY A 220 19.91 2.60 0.58
C GLY A 220 20.20 1.70 1.79
N LEU A 221 19.58 1.96 2.96
CA LEU A 221 19.76 1.20 4.18
C LEU A 221 18.79 0.01 4.24
N PRO A 222 19.27 -1.24 4.34
CA PRO A 222 18.42 -2.41 4.50
C PRO A 222 17.51 -2.29 5.74
N ARG A 223 16.25 -2.78 5.65
CA ARG A 223 15.23 -2.65 6.71
C ARG A 223 15.70 -3.17 8.07
N GLN A 224 16.42 -4.28 8.10
CA GLN A 224 16.97 -4.90 9.32
C GLN A 224 17.99 -4.01 10.06
N HIS A 225 18.54 -3.01 9.39
CA HIS A 225 19.51 -2.06 9.97
C HIS A 225 18.87 -0.70 10.32
N ARG A 226 17.54 -0.55 10.17
CA ARG A 226 16.82 0.69 10.44
C ARG A 226 16.45 0.79 11.93
N SER A 227 17.48 0.94 12.77
CA SER A 227 17.27 1.29 14.18
C SER A 227 16.58 2.67 14.32
N PRO A 228 16.06 3.04 15.50
CA PRO A 228 15.55 4.39 15.74
C PRO A 228 16.56 5.50 15.37
N GLU A 229 17.84 5.31 15.70
CA GLU A 229 18.91 6.25 15.39
C GLU A 229 19.13 6.37 13.88
N ALA A 230 19.23 5.23 13.18
CA ALA A 230 19.39 5.19 11.74
C ALA A 230 18.17 5.80 11.03
N THR A 231 16.96 5.61 11.55
CA THR A 231 15.74 6.24 11.02
C THR A 231 15.79 7.76 11.22
N ASN A 232 16.33 8.26 12.33
CA ASN A 232 16.53 9.70 12.54
C ASN A 232 17.57 10.29 11.58
N ASP A 233 18.61 9.54 11.20
CA ASP A 233 19.58 9.96 10.20
C ASP A 233 18.94 10.03 8.80
N LEU A 234 18.14 9.04 8.43
CA LEU A 234 17.35 9.05 7.20
C LEU A 234 16.37 10.23 7.17
N LEU A 235 15.73 10.54 8.31
CA LEU A 235 14.83 11.68 8.45
C LEU A 235 15.56 13.01 8.17
N ARG A 236 16.75 13.19 8.77
CA ARG A 236 17.59 14.37 8.50
C ARG A 236 17.99 14.48 7.03
N SER A 237 18.43 13.39 6.44
CA SER A 237 18.81 13.33 5.03
C SER A 237 17.63 13.62 4.11
N PHE A 238 16.44 13.12 4.45
CA PHE A 238 15.22 13.41 3.70
C PHE A 238 14.87 14.91 3.74
N HIS A 239 14.89 15.55 4.92
CA HIS A 239 14.58 16.97 5.06
C HIS A 239 15.63 17.88 4.40
N GLN A 240 16.91 17.46 4.32
CA GLN A 240 17.92 18.16 3.54
C GLN A 240 17.60 18.15 2.04
N LYS A 241 17.10 17.02 1.53
CA LYS A 241 16.76 16.87 0.10
C LYS A 241 15.39 17.50 -0.26
N PHE A 242 14.44 17.46 0.67
CA PHE A 242 13.08 17.95 0.48
C PHE A 242 12.69 18.92 1.61
N PRO A 243 13.26 20.12 1.66
CA PRO A 243 12.92 21.10 2.70
C PRO A 243 11.45 21.49 2.62
N GLY A 244 10.76 21.47 3.77
CA GLY A 244 9.34 21.83 3.88
C GLY A 244 8.35 20.73 3.49
N VAL A 245 8.80 19.53 3.17
CA VAL A 245 7.92 18.35 3.03
C VAL A 245 7.86 17.63 4.38
N THR A 246 6.66 17.53 4.95
CA THR A 246 6.36 16.85 6.24
C THR A 246 5.34 15.76 6.02
#